data_a3537200468a6edd5170bfa364762ba9
#
_entry.id   a3537200468a6edd5170bfa364762ba9
#
_cell.length_a   1.000
_cell.length_b   1.000
_cell.length_c   1.000
_cell.angle_alpha   90.00
_cell.angle_beta   90.00
_cell.angle_gamma   90.00
#
_symmetry.space_group_name_H-M   'P 1'
#
loop_
_entity.id
_entity.type
_entity.pdbx_description
1 polymer ?
#
loop_
_entity_poly.entity_id
_entity_poly.type
_entity_poly.pdbx_seq_one_letter_code
_entity_poly.pdbx_strand_id
1 'polypeptide(L)'
;MKRPIIGVTPSVDEEKNRCLVQPGYLESIDRAGGLGLMLPLTDRDEDIEQFIRLCDGFLFVGGPDIEPWRYGQELLPECGPQNKERDAMEWKLMKAALAADKPVLGVCRGIQVLNAVLGGTLYQDIPSQYKTESSHEMPQPPYNRTAHLFRVVEGTPLAEFPLPEGINSRHHQAILELAPGLEIMAYAEDGIIEAVRLPEKRFVWAVQWHPEAYWEEDGLHLELFRQLVKAAR
;
A
#
# COMPACT_ATOMS: atom_id res chain seq x y z
N MET A 1 17.23 13.16 18.64
CA MET A 1 15.78 12.81 18.80
C MET A 1 15.61 11.33 18.54
N LYS A 2 14.67 10.66 19.21
CA LYS A 2 14.35 9.25 18.97
C LYS A 2 13.70 9.14 17.58
N ARG A 3 14.13 8.16 16.80
CA ARG A 3 13.52 7.88 15.47
C ARG A 3 12.15 7.24 15.68
N PRO A 4 11.10 7.65 14.94
CA PRO A 4 9.82 6.95 14.98
C PRO A 4 9.96 5.51 14.50
N ILE A 5 9.25 4.60 15.16
CA ILE A 5 9.19 3.18 14.79
C ILE A 5 8.03 2.98 13.82
N ILE A 6 8.33 2.54 12.61
CA ILE A 6 7.33 2.20 11.60
C ILE A 6 7.19 0.68 11.52
N GLY A 7 6.06 0.17 11.95
CA GLY A 7 5.72 -1.25 11.80
C GLY A 7 5.45 -1.57 10.33
N VAL A 8 6.16 -2.55 9.78
CA VAL A 8 6.06 -2.96 8.38
C VAL A 8 5.42 -4.33 8.31
N THR A 9 4.30 -4.48 7.60
CA THR A 9 3.66 -5.78 7.43
C THR A 9 4.52 -6.68 6.54
N PRO A 10 4.64 -8.00 6.85
CA PRO A 10 5.44 -8.89 6.02
C PRO A 10 4.71 -9.29 4.74
N SER A 11 5.46 -9.55 3.68
CA SER A 11 5.01 -10.43 2.60
C SER A 11 5.31 -11.89 2.95
N VAL A 12 4.58 -12.84 2.35
CA VAL A 12 4.73 -14.27 2.61
C VAL A 12 5.14 -14.97 1.32
N ASP A 13 6.24 -15.72 1.39
CA ASP A 13 6.70 -16.65 0.36
C ASP A 13 6.30 -18.05 0.83
N GLU A 14 5.16 -18.55 0.33
CA GLU A 14 4.61 -19.84 0.75
C GLU A 14 5.48 -21.02 0.33
N GLU A 15 6.10 -20.96 -0.86
CA GLU A 15 6.97 -22.03 -1.35
C GLU A 15 8.17 -22.25 -0.43
N LYS A 16 8.71 -21.18 0.14
CA LYS A 16 9.86 -21.22 1.04
C LYS A 16 9.49 -21.13 2.51
N ASN A 17 8.17 -21.06 2.81
CA ASN A 17 7.64 -20.93 4.17
C ASN A 17 8.34 -19.83 4.97
N ARG A 18 8.40 -18.61 4.44
CA ARG A 18 9.07 -17.48 5.07
C ARG A 18 8.31 -16.17 4.94
N CYS A 19 8.41 -15.35 5.98
CA CYS A 19 8.03 -13.95 5.92
C CYS A 19 9.22 -13.10 5.46
N LEU A 20 8.95 -12.08 4.64
CA LEU A 20 9.98 -11.18 4.13
C LEU A 20 9.46 -9.76 3.93
N VAL A 21 10.38 -8.81 3.92
CA VAL A 21 10.14 -7.43 3.48
C VAL A 21 11.22 -7.11 2.46
N GLN A 22 10.83 -6.55 1.31
CA GLN A 22 11.80 -6.11 0.31
C GLN A 22 12.68 -5.00 0.90
N PRO A 23 14.01 -5.05 0.70
CA PRO A 23 14.94 -4.08 1.31
C PRO A 23 14.56 -2.62 1.08
N GLY A 24 14.09 -2.27 -0.13
CA GLY A 24 13.72 -0.91 -0.49
C GLY A 24 12.68 -0.25 0.44
N TYR A 25 11.78 -1.02 1.06
CA TYR A 25 10.85 -0.47 2.07
C TYR A 25 11.59 0.01 3.33
N LEU A 26 12.50 -0.81 3.85
CA LEU A 26 13.27 -0.47 5.05
C LEU A 26 14.25 0.66 4.78
N GLU A 27 14.92 0.64 3.62
CA GLU A 27 15.84 1.70 3.18
C GLU A 27 15.11 3.03 3.00
N SER A 28 13.92 3.03 2.41
CA SER A 28 13.09 4.25 2.27
C SER A 28 12.69 4.83 3.62
N ILE A 29 12.30 3.98 4.59
CA ILE A 29 11.98 4.42 5.96
C ILE A 29 13.24 4.97 6.64
N ASP A 30 14.38 4.33 6.49
CA ASP A 30 15.66 4.79 7.07
C ASP A 30 16.06 6.16 6.53
N ARG A 31 16.05 6.34 5.20
CA ARG A 31 16.32 7.62 4.54
C ARG A 31 15.33 8.73 4.94
N ALA A 32 14.08 8.36 5.22
CA ALA A 32 13.06 9.28 5.75
C ALA A 32 13.29 9.64 7.24
N GLY A 33 14.24 9.01 7.93
CA GLY A 33 14.58 9.24 9.33
C GLY A 33 13.72 8.44 10.31
N GLY A 34 13.02 7.40 9.87
CA GLY A 34 12.30 6.42 10.68
C GLY A 34 13.14 5.17 10.96
N LEU A 35 12.64 4.30 11.81
CA LEU A 35 13.15 2.95 12.05
C LEU A 35 12.12 1.93 11.60
N GLY A 36 12.36 1.22 10.49
CA GLY A 36 11.49 0.15 10.00
C GLY A 36 11.61 -1.10 10.87
N LEU A 37 10.48 -1.64 11.31
CA LEU A 37 10.40 -2.88 12.08
C LEU A 37 9.46 -3.85 11.37
N MET A 38 10.00 -4.93 10.79
CA MET A 38 9.17 -6.00 10.25
C MET A 38 8.36 -6.65 11.38
N LEU A 39 7.04 -6.65 11.25
CA LEU A 39 6.15 -7.27 12.23
C LEU A 39 6.08 -8.79 11.99
N PRO A 40 6.01 -9.60 13.05
CA PRO A 40 5.72 -11.03 12.91
C PRO A 40 4.29 -11.23 12.39
N LEU A 41 4.09 -12.27 11.59
CA LEU A 41 2.77 -12.66 11.10
C LEU A 41 1.95 -13.26 12.24
N THR A 42 0.86 -12.59 12.60
CA THR A 42 -0.06 -13.01 13.68
C THR A 42 -1.42 -12.34 13.51
N ASP A 43 -2.48 -13.04 13.86
CA ASP A 43 -3.85 -12.49 13.91
C ASP A 43 -4.42 -12.43 15.34
N ARG A 44 -3.57 -12.63 16.36
CA ARG A 44 -3.98 -12.52 17.77
C ARG A 44 -4.20 -11.07 18.15
N ASP A 45 -5.33 -10.79 18.77
CA ASP A 45 -5.72 -9.41 19.11
C ASP A 45 -4.74 -8.77 20.10
N GLU A 46 -4.17 -9.55 21.03
CA GLU A 46 -3.18 -9.06 22.01
C GLU A 46 -1.89 -8.59 21.31
N ASP A 47 -1.46 -9.28 20.25
CA ASP A 47 -0.28 -8.89 19.47
C ASP A 47 -0.56 -7.63 18.65
N ILE A 48 -1.71 -7.57 18.01
CA ILE A 48 -2.15 -6.35 17.27
C ILE A 48 -2.16 -5.14 18.21
N GLU A 49 -2.73 -5.28 19.40
CA GLU A 49 -2.70 -4.20 20.41
C GLU A 49 -1.28 -3.83 20.82
N GLN A 50 -0.38 -4.80 20.96
CA GLN A 50 1.03 -4.51 21.24
C GLN A 50 1.71 -3.76 20.11
N PHE A 51 1.44 -4.12 18.84
CA PHE A 51 1.96 -3.39 17.69
C PHE A 51 1.49 -1.93 17.68
N ILE A 52 0.20 -1.68 17.98
CA ILE A 52 -0.35 -0.32 18.08
C ILE A 52 0.34 0.50 19.18
N ARG A 53 0.70 -0.13 20.30
CA ARG A 53 1.45 0.55 21.39
C ARG A 53 2.92 0.77 21.03
N LEU A 54 3.55 -0.16 20.34
CA LEU A 54 4.98 -0.15 20.05
C LEU A 54 5.33 0.78 18.88
N CYS A 55 4.53 0.76 17.82
CA CYS A 55 4.83 1.47 16.58
C CYS A 55 4.19 2.86 16.56
N ASP A 56 4.93 3.84 16.03
CA ASP A 56 4.48 5.22 15.88
C ASP A 56 3.67 5.41 14.58
N GLY A 57 3.84 4.52 13.60
CA GLY A 57 3.10 4.45 12.34
C GLY A 57 3.25 3.08 11.67
N PHE A 58 2.56 2.87 10.56
CA PHE A 58 2.54 1.57 9.86
C PHE A 58 2.72 1.71 8.35
N LEU A 59 3.44 0.76 7.77
CA LEU A 59 3.59 0.55 6.34
C LEU A 59 2.99 -0.80 5.96
N PHE A 60 1.96 -0.79 5.11
CA PHE A 60 1.37 -1.99 4.51
C PHE A 60 1.98 -2.19 3.13
N VAL A 61 2.72 -3.27 2.95
CA VAL A 61 3.52 -3.51 1.74
C VAL A 61 2.77 -4.29 0.67
N GLY A 62 3.33 -4.33 -0.54
CA GLY A 62 2.84 -5.13 -1.65
C GLY A 62 2.83 -6.64 -1.39
N GLY A 63 2.22 -7.42 -2.27
CA GLY A 63 2.16 -8.88 -2.15
C GLY A 63 1.02 -9.53 -2.93
N PRO A 64 0.69 -10.79 -2.63
CA PRO A 64 -0.36 -11.56 -3.30
C PRO A 64 -1.75 -10.97 -3.06
N ASP A 65 -2.75 -11.50 -3.75
CA ASP A 65 -4.12 -11.02 -3.73
C ASP A 65 -4.79 -11.17 -2.36
N ILE A 66 -5.84 -10.38 -2.14
CA ILE A 66 -6.69 -10.46 -0.94
C ILE A 66 -7.82 -11.44 -1.22
N GLU A 67 -8.20 -12.27 -0.24
CA GLU A 67 -9.37 -13.14 -0.33
C GLU A 67 -10.64 -12.35 -0.71
N PRO A 68 -11.30 -12.61 -1.89
CA PRO A 68 -12.40 -11.77 -2.39
C PRO A 68 -13.62 -11.70 -1.48
N TRP A 69 -13.91 -12.75 -0.71
CA TRP A 69 -15.01 -12.74 0.25
C TRP A 69 -14.87 -11.65 1.34
N ARG A 70 -13.64 -11.16 1.60
CA ARG A 70 -13.39 -10.09 2.58
C ARG A 70 -13.95 -8.75 2.14
N TYR A 71 -14.10 -8.55 0.84
CA TYR A 71 -14.70 -7.34 0.25
C TYR A 71 -16.00 -7.66 -0.51
N GLY A 72 -16.67 -8.78 -0.13
CA GLY A 72 -18.02 -9.12 -0.56
C GLY A 72 -18.15 -9.65 -1.98
N GLN A 73 -17.06 -10.16 -2.58
CA GLN A 73 -17.06 -10.73 -3.92
C GLN A 73 -16.83 -12.25 -3.88
N GLU A 74 -17.32 -12.95 -4.90
CA GLU A 74 -16.97 -14.34 -5.17
C GLU A 74 -15.59 -14.42 -5.84
N LEU A 75 -14.89 -15.53 -5.60
CA LEU A 75 -13.57 -15.77 -6.21
C LEU A 75 -13.69 -15.98 -7.72
N LEU A 76 -12.99 -15.18 -8.50
CA LEU A 76 -12.87 -15.35 -9.94
C LEU A 76 -11.67 -16.24 -10.30
N PRO A 77 -11.72 -16.96 -11.46
CA PRO A 77 -10.63 -17.81 -11.89
C PRO A 77 -9.29 -17.09 -12.09
N GLU A 78 -9.33 -15.81 -12.43
CA GLU A 78 -8.18 -14.95 -12.71
C GLU A 78 -7.59 -14.33 -11.45
N CYS A 79 -8.25 -14.46 -10.29
CA CYS A 79 -7.69 -14.04 -9.01
C CYS A 79 -6.44 -14.86 -8.68
N GLY A 80 -5.38 -14.17 -8.32
CA GLY A 80 -4.10 -14.77 -8.01
C GLY A 80 -4.05 -15.49 -6.65
N PRO A 81 -2.89 -15.98 -6.24
CA PRO A 81 -2.70 -16.60 -4.93
C PRO A 81 -3.09 -15.66 -3.79
N GLN A 82 -3.72 -16.18 -2.76
CA GLN A 82 -4.08 -15.44 -1.55
C GLN A 82 -3.36 -16.04 -0.34
N ASN A 83 -3.11 -15.22 0.69
CA ASN A 83 -2.59 -15.70 1.97
C ASN A 83 -3.52 -15.32 3.11
N LYS A 84 -4.28 -16.30 3.60
CA LYS A 84 -5.32 -16.14 4.63
C LYS A 84 -4.79 -15.55 5.94
N GLU A 85 -3.60 -15.96 6.37
CA GLU A 85 -3.01 -15.50 7.65
C GLU A 85 -2.59 -14.04 7.54
N ARG A 86 -1.99 -13.66 6.43
CA ARG A 86 -1.64 -12.27 6.14
C ARG A 86 -2.89 -11.39 6.03
N ASP A 87 -3.91 -11.86 5.33
CA ASP A 87 -5.18 -11.14 5.22
C ASP A 87 -5.81 -10.91 6.61
N ALA A 88 -5.83 -11.93 7.45
CA ALA A 88 -6.38 -11.82 8.81
C ALA A 88 -5.62 -10.79 9.66
N MET A 89 -4.27 -10.84 9.63
CA MET A 89 -3.41 -9.88 10.31
C MET A 89 -3.64 -8.46 9.82
N GLU A 90 -3.51 -8.24 8.49
CA GLU A 90 -3.56 -6.89 7.93
C GLU A 90 -4.96 -6.28 8.08
N TRP A 91 -6.02 -7.08 8.01
CA TRP A 91 -7.39 -6.63 8.27
C TRP A 91 -7.56 -6.08 9.69
N LYS A 92 -7.07 -6.80 10.68
CA LYS A 92 -7.13 -6.39 12.09
C LYS A 92 -6.23 -5.19 12.35
N LEU A 93 -4.99 -5.23 11.86
CA LEU A 93 -4.01 -4.17 12.07
C LEU A 93 -4.45 -2.85 11.42
N MET A 94 -4.98 -2.89 10.19
CA MET A 94 -5.49 -1.70 9.52
C MET A 94 -6.62 -1.07 10.32
N LYS A 95 -7.62 -1.85 10.74
CA LYS A 95 -8.72 -1.35 11.58
C LYS A 95 -8.23 -0.73 12.89
N ALA A 96 -7.30 -1.40 13.57
CA ALA A 96 -6.75 -0.92 14.83
C ALA A 96 -5.91 0.37 14.65
N ALA A 97 -5.10 0.44 13.58
CA ALA A 97 -4.30 1.62 13.25
C ALA A 97 -5.19 2.83 12.94
N LEU A 98 -6.24 2.64 12.14
CA LEU A 98 -7.23 3.68 11.84
C LEU A 98 -7.98 4.13 13.10
N ALA A 99 -8.41 3.20 13.96
CA ALA A 99 -9.09 3.53 15.22
C ALA A 99 -8.19 4.34 16.18
N ALA A 100 -6.90 4.03 16.21
CA ALA A 100 -5.90 4.72 17.04
C ALA A 100 -5.32 5.98 16.39
N ASP A 101 -5.82 6.40 15.23
CA ASP A 101 -5.30 7.51 14.41
C ASP A 101 -3.78 7.44 14.17
N LYS A 102 -3.26 6.22 14.00
CA LYS A 102 -1.85 6.01 13.65
C LYS A 102 -1.62 6.37 12.18
N PRO A 103 -0.49 7.02 11.86
CA PRO A 103 -0.08 7.22 10.47
C PRO A 103 0.05 5.90 9.71
N VAL A 104 -0.53 5.85 8.51
CA VAL A 104 -0.52 4.66 7.65
C VAL A 104 -0.08 5.06 6.24
N LEU A 105 0.86 4.32 5.69
CA LEU A 105 1.16 4.30 4.26
C LEU A 105 0.84 2.91 3.70
N GLY A 106 0.00 2.83 2.67
CA GLY A 106 -0.26 1.60 1.92
C GLY A 106 0.47 1.62 0.58
N VAL A 107 1.11 0.51 0.20
CA VAL A 107 1.81 0.37 -1.09
C VAL A 107 1.29 -0.86 -1.81
N CYS A 108 0.90 -0.71 -3.07
CA CYS A 108 0.37 -1.75 -3.95
C CYS A 108 -0.80 -2.50 -3.29
N ARG A 109 -0.60 -3.71 -2.79
CA ARG A 109 -1.61 -4.41 -2.01
C ARG A 109 -2.12 -3.60 -0.80
N GLY A 110 -1.29 -2.74 -0.21
CA GLY A 110 -1.68 -1.88 0.92
C GLY A 110 -2.80 -0.89 0.61
N ILE A 111 -2.91 -0.34 -0.61
CA ILE A 111 -4.05 0.50 -1.03
C ILE A 111 -5.32 -0.34 -1.14
N GLN A 112 -5.19 -1.58 -1.62
CA GLN A 112 -6.30 -2.51 -1.78
C GLN A 112 -6.86 -2.94 -0.41
N VAL A 113 -5.98 -3.26 0.54
CA VAL A 113 -6.37 -3.56 1.94
C VAL A 113 -7.10 -2.37 2.56
N LEU A 114 -6.57 -1.16 2.42
CA LEU A 114 -7.20 0.06 2.94
C LEU A 114 -8.63 0.23 2.38
N ASN A 115 -8.76 0.13 1.06
CA ASN A 115 -10.05 0.26 0.38
C ASN A 115 -11.05 -0.81 0.85
N ALA A 116 -10.62 -2.07 0.86
CA ALA A 116 -11.48 -3.20 1.23
C ALA A 116 -11.90 -3.15 2.72
N VAL A 117 -10.99 -2.79 3.63
CA VAL A 117 -11.29 -2.64 5.06
C VAL A 117 -12.32 -1.54 5.33
N LEU A 118 -12.34 -0.49 4.49
CA LEU A 118 -13.30 0.62 4.58
C LEU A 118 -14.60 0.37 3.80
N GLY A 119 -14.75 -0.80 3.16
CA GLY A 119 -15.98 -1.24 2.49
C GLY A 119 -16.03 -1.01 0.99
N GLY A 120 -14.90 -0.71 0.35
CA GLY A 120 -14.76 -0.70 -1.10
C GLY A 120 -14.52 -2.09 -1.68
N THR A 121 -14.52 -2.20 -3.01
CA THR A 121 -14.32 -3.44 -3.76
C THR A 121 -13.12 -3.35 -4.71
N LEU A 122 -12.70 -4.49 -5.28
CA LEU A 122 -11.54 -4.58 -6.16
C LEU A 122 -11.89 -5.19 -7.52
N TYR A 123 -11.21 -4.74 -8.57
CA TYR A 123 -10.95 -5.58 -9.73
C TYR A 123 -10.03 -6.71 -9.27
N GLN A 124 -10.47 -7.96 -9.41
CA GLN A 124 -9.65 -9.12 -9.10
C GLN A 124 -8.61 -9.41 -10.18
N ASP A 125 -8.87 -8.93 -11.39
CA ASP A 125 -7.94 -8.96 -12.50
C ASP A 125 -8.29 -7.87 -13.51
N ILE A 126 -7.42 -6.87 -13.65
CA ILE A 126 -7.64 -5.74 -14.56
C ILE A 126 -7.85 -6.23 -16.01
N PRO A 127 -6.99 -7.11 -16.58
CA PRO A 127 -7.13 -7.51 -17.97
C PRO A 127 -8.48 -8.17 -18.31
N SER A 128 -9.06 -8.93 -17.40
CA SER A 128 -10.32 -9.64 -17.63
C SER A 128 -11.57 -8.79 -17.34
N GLN A 129 -11.47 -7.84 -16.41
CA GLN A 129 -12.61 -7.08 -15.91
C GLN A 129 -12.67 -5.62 -16.37
N TYR A 130 -11.56 -5.07 -16.85
CA TYR A 130 -11.44 -3.67 -17.27
C TYR A 130 -10.80 -3.56 -18.66
N LYS A 131 -11.47 -2.86 -19.57
CA LYS A 131 -10.96 -2.69 -20.92
C LYS A 131 -9.92 -1.57 -20.96
N THR A 132 -8.64 -1.93 -20.97
CA THR A 132 -7.52 -1.00 -21.10
C THR A 132 -6.45 -1.56 -22.07
N GLU A 133 -5.68 -0.66 -22.67
CA GLU A 133 -4.46 -0.98 -23.42
C GLU A 133 -3.21 -0.75 -22.56
N SER A 134 -3.36 -0.13 -21.40
CA SER A 134 -2.27 0.11 -20.45
C SER A 134 -1.89 -1.19 -19.73
N SER A 135 -0.59 -1.44 -19.62
CA SER A 135 -0.09 -2.55 -18.81
C SER A 135 0.20 -2.06 -17.38
N HIS A 136 -0.48 -2.65 -16.42
CA HIS A 136 -0.23 -2.42 -14.99
C HIS A 136 0.74 -3.43 -14.40
N GLU A 137 1.22 -4.38 -15.18
CA GLU A 137 2.16 -5.40 -14.75
C GLU A 137 3.46 -5.35 -15.53
N MET A 138 4.54 -4.97 -14.87
CA MET A 138 5.88 -5.01 -15.43
C MET A 138 6.46 -6.41 -15.28
N PRO A 139 6.74 -7.12 -16.38
CA PRO A 139 7.07 -8.54 -16.32
C PRO A 139 8.47 -8.83 -15.75
N GLN A 140 9.39 -7.85 -15.79
CA GLN A 140 10.79 -8.08 -15.41
C GLN A 140 11.47 -6.83 -14.82
N PRO A 141 12.49 -7.02 -13.95
CA PRO A 141 13.32 -5.93 -13.44
C PRO A 141 14.13 -5.26 -14.55
N PRO A 142 14.64 -4.03 -14.33
CA PRO A 142 14.58 -3.30 -13.08
C PRO A 142 13.20 -2.67 -12.86
N TYR A 143 12.75 -2.64 -11.59
CA TYR A 143 11.41 -2.15 -11.23
C TYR A 143 11.37 -0.64 -10.93
N ASN A 144 12.49 0.05 -10.98
CA ASN A 144 12.63 1.50 -10.88
C ASN A 144 12.60 2.18 -12.25
N ARG A 145 11.65 1.81 -13.10
CA ARG A 145 11.40 2.42 -14.40
C ARG A 145 9.92 2.71 -14.57
N THR A 146 9.60 3.70 -15.39
CA THR A 146 8.22 4.04 -15.75
C THR A 146 7.55 2.89 -16.50
N ALA A 147 6.37 2.49 -16.03
CA ALA A 147 5.46 1.57 -16.70
C ALA A 147 4.40 2.34 -17.49
N HIS A 148 3.78 3.34 -16.84
CA HIS A 148 2.77 4.20 -17.46
C HIS A 148 2.79 5.61 -16.85
N LEU A 149 2.14 6.54 -17.55
CA LEU A 149 1.91 7.89 -17.07
C LEU A 149 0.78 7.90 -16.03
N PHE A 150 0.74 8.93 -15.21
CA PHE A 150 -0.31 9.11 -14.21
C PHE A 150 -0.68 10.58 -14.07
N ARG A 151 -1.87 10.85 -13.56
CA ARG A 151 -2.38 12.19 -13.31
C ARG A 151 -2.70 12.35 -11.84
N VAL A 152 -2.09 13.34 -11.21
CA VAL A 152 -2.39 13.75 -9.84
C VAL A 152 -3.58 14.69 -9.84
N VAL A 153 -4.49 14.50 -8.89
CA VAL A 153 -5.67 15.35 -8.70
C VAL A 153 -5.25 16.68 -8.05
N GLU A 154 -5.57 17.78 -8.70
CA GLU A 154 -5.27 19.12 -8.20
C GLU A 154 -5.92 19.36 -6.82
N GLY A 155 -5.22 20.10 -5.96
CA GLY A 155 -5.68 20.40 -4.60
C GLY A 155 -5.48 19.27 -3.60
N THR A 156 -4.98 18.11 -4.02
CA THR A 156 -4.57 17.06 -3.10
C THR A 156 -3.14 17.27 -2.62
N PRO A 157 -2.76 16.78 -1.43
CA PRO A 157 -1.40 16.93 -0.93
C PRO A 157 -0.32 16.36 -1.86
N LEU A 158 -0.66 15.36 -2.68
CA LEU A 158 0.27 14.75 -3.61
C LEU A 158 0.72 15.74 -4.70
N ALA A 159 -0.14 16.70 -5.08
CA ALA A 159 0.16 17.73 -6.07
C ALA A 159 1.17 18.79 -5.57
N GLU A 160 1.48 18.82 -4.28
CA GLU A 160 2.45 19.75 -3.71
C GLU A 160 3.91 19.32 -3.90
N PHE A 161 4.15 18.07 -4.33
CA PHE A 161 5.50 17.51 -4.51
C PHE A 161 5.94 17.53 -5.97
N PRO A 162 7.26 17.53 -6.23
CA PRO A 162 7.77 17.30 -7.58
C PRO A 162 7.31 15.94 -8.11
N LEU A 163 6.58 15.96 -9.22
CA LEU A 163 6.00 14.75 -9.81
C LEU A 163 6.95 14.17 -10.87
N PRO A 164 7.17 12.85 -10.89
CA PRO A 164 7.83 12.19 -12.02
C PRO A 164 6.91 12.20 -13.25
N GLU A 165 7.46 11.97 -14.44
CA GLU A 165 6.66 11.84 -15.66
C GLU A 165 5.71 10.64 -15.62
N GLY A 166 6.09 9.58 -14.92
CA GLY A 166 5.28 8.37 -14.76
C GLY A 166 5.76 7.53 -13.59
N ILE A 167 5.07 6.43 -13.37
CA ILE A 167 5.26 5.52 -12.24
C ILE A 167 5.53 4.09 -12.72
N ASN A 168 6.18 3.29 -11.87
CA ASN A 168 6.27 1.85 -12.08
C ASN A 168 4.93 1.17 -11.75
N SER A 169 4.78 -0.07 -12.18
CA SER A 169 3.53 -0.80 -11.94
C SER A 169 3.80 -2.31 -11.91
N ARG A 170 3.24 -3.00 -10.91
CA ARG A 170 3.33 -4.45 -10.73
C ARG A 170 2.09 -4.97 -10.03
N HIS A 171 0.94 -4.78 -10.64
CA HIS A 171 -0.33 -5.25 -10.09
C HIS A 171 -1.29 -5.61 -11.22
N HIS A 172 -2.07 -6.65 -11.01
CA HIS A 172 -3.18 -7.01 -11.87
C HIS A 172 -4.54 -6.74 -11.21
N GLN A 173 -4.54 -6.39 -9.91
CA GLN A 173 -5.70 -5.95 -9.17
C GLN A 173 -5.69 -4.43 -8.96
N ALA A 174 -6.86 -3.81 -8.81
CA ALA A 174 -7.02 -2.39 -8.52
C ALA A 174 -8.34 -2.11 -7.79
N ILE A 175 -8.52 -0.89 -7.28
CA ILE A 175 -9.79 -0.44 -6.73
C ILE A 175 -10.85 -0.41 -7.84
N LEU A 176 -11.99 -1.12 -7.60
CA LEU A 176 -13.19 -1.06 -8.42
C LEU A 176 -14.14 0.00 -7.87
N GLU A 177 -14.64 -0.19 -6.65
CA GLU A 177 -15.46 0.78 -5.94
C GLU A 177 -14.66 1.39 -4.81
N LEU A 178 -14.54 2.73 -4.86
CA LEU A 178 -13.83 3.46 -3.82
C LEU A 178 -14.64 3.43 -2.52
N ALA A 179 -13.99 3.08 -1.43
CA ALA A 179 -14.61 3.06 -0.11
C ALA A 179 -15.08 4.45 0.33
N PRO A 180 -16.19 4.54 1.08
CA PRO A 180 -16.66 5.79 1.66
C PRO A 180 -15.58 6.47 2.51
N GLY A 181 -15.46 7.79 2.35
CA GLY A 181 -14.49 8.62 3.08
C GLY A 181 -13.08 8.68 2.48
N LEU A 182 -12.74 7.79 1.56
CA LEU A 182 -11.49 7.92 0.80
C LEU A 182 -11.63 9.01 -0.27
N GLU A 183 -10.55 9.76 -0.47
CA GLU A 183 -10.38 10.70 -1.57
C GLU A 183 -9.27 10.23 -2.51
N ILE A 184 -9.50 10.36 -3.81
CA ILE A 184 -8.54 9.99 -4.83
C ILE A 184 -7.51 11.10 -4.97
N MET A 185 -6.23 10.73 -4.99
CA MET A 185 -5.11 11.64 -5.20
C MET A 185 -4.47 11.49 -6.59
N ALA A 186 -4.57 10.32 -7.21
CA ALA A 186 -4.03 10.10 -8.55
C ALA A 186 -4.75 8.97 -9.30
N TYR A 187 -4.70 9.06 -10.63
CA TYR A 187 -5.18 8.04 -11.57
C TYR A 187 -4.08 7.72 -12.59
N ALA A 188 -4.05 6.50 -13.08
CA ALA A 188 -3.41 6.19 -14.36
C ALA A 188 -4.18 6.86 -15.52
N GLU A 189 -3.58 6.96 -16.71
CA GLU A 189 -4.24 7.59 -17.86
C GLU A 189 -5.51 6.87 -18.31
N ASP A 190 -5.61 5.58 -18.08
CA ASP A 190 -6.79 4.76 -18.37
C ASP A 190 -7.90 4.86 -17.31
N GLY A 191 -7.67 5.60 -16.22
CA GLY A 191 -8.65 5.85 -15.17
C GLY A 191 -8.56 4.92 -13.97
N ILE A 192 -7.65 3.96 -13.95
CA ILE A 192 -7.36 3.14 -12.76
C ILE A 192 -6.87 4.05 -11.63
N ILE A 193 -7.38 3.84 -10.41
CA ILE A 193 -7.00 4.61 -9.22
C ILE A 193 -5.61 4.20 -8.78
N GLU A 194 -4.71 5.18 -8.70
CA GLU A 194 -3.30 4.97 -8.35
C GLU A 194 -2.93 5.50 -6.97
N ALA A 195 -3.69 6.45 -6.41
CA ALA A 195 -3.44 6.93 -5.06
C ALA A 195 -4.72 7.41 -4.39
N VAL A 196 -4.82 7.15 -3.08
CA VAL A 196 -5.93 7.60 -2.23
C VAL A 196 -5.42 8.11 -0.89
N ARG A 197 -6.27 8.91 -0.22
CA ARG A 197 -6.09 9.31 1.18
C ARG A 197 -7.40 9.20 1.97
N LEU A 198 -7.29 9.11 3.28
CA LEU A 198 -8.41 9.27 4.20
C LEU A 198 -8.25 10.62 4.92
N PRO A 199 -8.90 11.71 4.46
CA PRO A 199 -8.64 13.08 4.91
C PRO A 199 -9.00 13.33 6.37
N GLU A 200 -9.94 12.55 6.93
CA GLU A 200 -10.35 12.65 8.33
C GLU A 200 -9.29 12.15 9.33
N LYS A 201 -8.23 11.51 8.84
CA LYS A 201 -7.13 10.98 9.66
C LYS A 201 -5.88 11.83 9.48
N ARG A 202 -5.05 11.88 10.52
CA ARG A 202 -3.81 12.64 10.55
C ARG A 202 -2.90 12.36 9.35
N PHE A 203 -2.74 11.10 8.98
CA PHE A 203 -2.00 10.65 7.80
C PHE A 203 -2.41 9.21 7.46
N VAL A 204 -3.25 9.03 6.47
CA VAL A 204 -3.57 7.72 5.90
C VAL A 204 -3.56 7.90 4.39
N TRP A 205 -2.45 7.54 3.78
CA TRP A 205 -2.24 7.60 2.34
C TRP A 205 -1.95 6.21 1.80
N ALA A 206 -2.32 5.97 0.57
CA ALA A 206 -1.96 4.73 -0.08
C ALA A 206 -1.77 4.94 -1.59
N VAL A 207 -0.83 4.18 -2.15
CA VAL A 207 -0.46 4.24 -3.56
C VAL A 207 -0.45 2.84 -4.16
N GLN A 208 -0.81 2.73 -5.44
CA GLN A 208 -0.89 1.44 -6.13
C GLN A 208 0.46 1.02 -6.72
N TRP A 209 1.32 1.99 -7.07
CA TRP A 209 2.67 1.73 -7.55
C TRP A 209 3.64 1.36 -6.42
N HIS A 210 4.92 1.13 -6.77
CA HIS A 210 5.98 0.69 -5.87
C HIS A 210 7.04 1.78 -5.67
N PRO A 211 6.82 2.76 -4.77
CA PRO A 211 7.78 3.84 -4.52
C PRO A 211 9.08 3.34 -3.88
N GLU A 212 9.07 2.20 -3.19
CA GLU A 212 10.25 1.59 -2.59
C GLU A 212 11.29 1.11 -3.61
N ALA A 213 10.91 0.95 -4.88
CA ALA A 213 11.85 0.60 -5.93
C ALA A 213 12.80 1.75 -6.29
N TYR A 214 12.45 2.99 -5.91
CA TYR A 214 13.22 4.22 -6.15
C TYR A 214 13.91 4.74 -4.88
N TRP A 215 14.17 3.87 -3.93
CA TRP A 215 14.68 4.26 -2.61
C TRP A 215 16.00 5.04 -2.67
N GLU A 216 16.83 4.87 -3.70
CA GLU A 216 18.06 5.61 -3.91
C GLU A 216 17.84 7.05 -4.41
N GLU A 217 16.67 7.35 -4.94
CA GLU A 217 16.33 8.61 -5.56
C GLU A 217 15.65 9.57 -4.58
N ASP A 218 15.87 10.88 -4.75
CA ASP A 218 15.06 11.91 -4.12
C ASP A 218 13.88 12.27 -5.04
N GLY A 219 12.77 12.68 -4.47
CA GLY A 219 11.57 13.04 -5.20
C GLY A 219 10.30 12.47 -4.58
N LEU A 220 9.20 12.42 -5.36
CA LEU A 220 7.90 11.97 -4.88
C LEU A 220 7.96 10.63 -4.13
N HIS A 221 8.69 9.67 -4.67
CA HIS A 221 8.72 8.30 -4.12
C HIS A 221 9.24 8.28 -2.69
N LEU A 222 10.37 8.95 -2.42
CA LEU A 222 10.91 9.05 -1.06
C LEU A 222 10.07 9.98 -0.18
N GLU A 223 9.42 11.00 -0.78
CA GLU A 223 8.60 11.95 -0.04
C GLU A 223 7.39 11.29 0.63
N LEU A 224 6.80 10.28 0.04
CA LEU A 224 5.73 9.48 0.67
C LEU A 224 6.18 8.90 2.03
N PHE A 225 7.39 8.34 2.07
CA PHE A 225 7.96 7.81 3.32
C PHE A 225 8.33 8.92 4.31
N ARG A 226 8.82 10.09 3.81
CA ARG A 226 9.10 11.26 4.66
C ARG A 226 7.83 11.77 5.32
N GLN A 227 6.70 11.82 4.61
CA GLN A 227 5.42 12.24 5.16
C GLN A 227 4.90 11.25 6.21
N LEU A 228 5.01 9.94 5.98
CA LEU A 228 4.71 8.92 6.98
C LEU A 228 5.52 9.12 8.26
N VAL A 229 6.85 9.22 8.12
CA VAL A 229 7.76 9.39 9.27
C VAL A 229 7.54 10.73 9.99
N LYS A 230 7.24 11.79 9.25
CA LYS A 230 6.90 13.11 9.81
C LYS A 230 5.61 13.04 10.64
N ALA A 231 4.59 12.37 10.13
CA ALA A 231 3.31 12.19 10.83
C ALA A 231 3.43 11.27 12.05
N ALA A 232 4.41 10.38 12.09
CA ALA A 232 4.71 9.45 13.18
C ALA A 232 5.55 10.09 14.32
N ARG A 233 5.91 11.35 14.22
CA ARG A 233 6.61 12.12 15.28
C ARG A 233 5.61 12.76 16.23
#